data_e71ef7f0b31e4c720d2ff035651e7d7b
#
_entry.id   e71ef7f0b31e4c720d2ff035651e7d7b
#
_cell.length_a   1.000
_cell.length_b   1.000
_cell.length_c   1.000
_cell.angle_alpha   90.00
_cell.angle_beta   90.00
_cell.angle_gamma   90.00
#
_symmetry.space_group_name_H-M   'P 1'
#
loop_
_entity.id
_entity.type
_entity.pdbx_description
1 polymer ?
#
loop_
_entity_poly.entity_id
_entity_poly.type
_entity_poly.pdbx_seq_one_letter_code
_entity_poly.pdbx_strand_id
1 'polypeptide(L)'
;MNSRQHVKIHVTLLIIVLIVFIWSFIKPSSYLDWLAEVSPGIVAITVVVCIYRKFRFTTFSYFIIALLSILTFIGGHYTYSEVPLFNWVKDEFHLQRNNYDRFGHFLKGLLAIVIREILIRKTPLAKGAWLTGITISILLAIAAFYEIIEWLSTRISKGSKGAKDFLGMQGDKWDAQWDMFLALLGAILALLLFTKLHDKFLKRINKS
;
A
#
# COMPACT_ATOMS: atom_id res chain seq x y z
N MET A 1 -12.55 19.82 -14.57
CA MET A 1 -11.23 20.22 -14.04
C MET A 1 -10.29 20.25 -15.24
N ASN A 2 -9.51 21.33 -15.42
CA ASN A 2 -8.61 21.52 -16.57
C ASN A 2 -7.38 20.57 -16.42
N SER A 3 -6.76 20.15 -17.51
CA SER A 3 -5.54 19.30 -17.53
C SER A 3 -4.43 19.86 -16.61
N ARG A 4 -4.23 21.19 -16.60
CA ARG A 4 -3.27 21.85 -15.69
C ARG A 4 -3.59 21.68 -14.20
N GLN A 5 -4.88 21.61 -13.83
CA GLN A 5 -5.29 21.39 -12.43
C GLN A 5 -4.99 19.97 -11.97
N HIS A 6 -5.21 18.97 -12.84
CA HIS A 6 -4.82 17.58 -12.53
C HIS A 6 -3.33 17.44 -12.27
N VAL A 7 -2.49 18.03 -13.13
CA VAL A 7 -1.04 18.01 -12.96
C VAL A 7 -0.62 18.67 -11.65
N LYS A 8 -1.20 19.82 -11.29
CA LYS A 8 -0.92 20.48 -10.01
C LYS A 8 -1.22 19.56 -8.82
N ILE A 9 -2.38 18.88 -8.82
CA ILE A 9 -2.76 17.94 -7.75
C ILE A 9 -1.75 16.80 -7.66
N HIS A 10 -1.37 16.19 -8.80
CA HIS A 10 -0.42 15.08 -8.81
C HIS A 10 0.96 15.49 -8.27
N VAL A 11 1.44 16.68 -8.66
CA VAL A 11 2.69 17.25 -8.14
C VAL A 11 2.59 17.54 -6.65
N THR A 12 1.48 18.12 -6.18
CA THR A 12 1.26 18.36 -4.74
C THR A 12 1.29 17.04 -3.95
N LEU A 13 0.61 16.01 -4.42
CA LEU A 13 0.63 14.69 -3.79
C LEU A 13 2.05 14.11 -3.73
N LEU A 14 2.80 14.22 -4.82
CA LEU A 14 4.20 13.76 -4.87
C LEU A 14 5.06 14.53 -3.86
N ILE A 15 4.91 15.85 -3.77
CA ILE A 15 5.65 16.68 -2.81
C ILE A 15 5.34 16.25 -1.37
N ILE A 16 4.06 16.03 -1.04
CA ILE A 16 3.67 15.56 0.31
C ILE A 16 4.32 14.21 0.61
N VAL A 17 4.25 13.27 -0.33
CA VAL A 17 4.87 11.94 -0.19
C VAL A 17 6.39 12.06 0.03
N LEU A 18 7.07 12.91 -0.74
CA LEU A 18 8.52 13.13 -0.60
C LEU A 18 8.88 13.79 0.75
N ILE A 19 8.07 14.72 1.23
CA ILE A 19 8.27 15.33 2.56
C ILE A 19 8.19 14.25 3.65
N VAL A 20 7.17 13.39 3.61
CA VAL A 20 7.00 12.29 4.59
C VAL A 20 8.13 11.26 4.44
N PHE A 21 8.55 10.95 3.21
CA PHE A 21 9.69 10.07 2.96
C PHE A 21 10.98 10.60 3.58
N ILE A 22 11.31 11.89 3.35
CA ILE A 22 12.51 12.53 3.93
C ILE A 22 12.41 12.53 5.47
N TRP A 23 11.24 12.88 6.01
CA TRP A 23 11.01 12.83 7.46
C TRP A 23 11.22 11.42 8.01
N SER A 24 10.70 10.39 7.34
CA SER A 24 10.81 9.00 7.81
C SER A 24 12.26 8.49 7.91
N PHE A 25 13.17 9.08 7.13
CA PHE A 25 14.60 8.77 7.17
C PHE A 25 15.34 9.44 8.36
N ILE A 26 14.75 10.48 8.96
CA ILE A 26 15.39 11.23 10.04
C ILE A 26 15.28 10.44 11.36
N LYS A 27 16.35 9.80 11.78
CA LYS A 27 16.44 9.01 13.02
C LYS A 27 15.33 7.95 13.15
N PRO A 28 15.18 7.02 12.20
CA PRO A 28 14.23 5.91 12.32
C PRO A 28 14.67 5.01 13.48
N SER A 29 13.76 4.17 13.95
CA SER A 29 14.01 3.19 15.02
C SER A 29 15.19 2.25 14.67
N SER A 30 15.28 1.84 13.39
CA SER A 30 16.37 1.05 12.83
C SER A 30 16.48 1.38 11.34
N TYR A 31 17.68 1.68 10.83
CA TYR A 31 17.87 1.96 9.39
C TYR A 31 17.71 0.73 8.51
N LEU A 32 18.03 -0.47 9.03
CA LEU A 32 17.85 -1.71 8.27
C LEU A 32 16.38 -2.06 8.13
N ASP A 33 15.62 -1.98 9.23
CA ASP A 33 14.19 -2.24 9.23
C ASP A 33 13.46 -1.17 8.40
N TRP A 34 13.86 0.11 8.56
CA TRP A 34 13.36 1.20 7.72
C TRP A 34 13.53 0.91 6.23
N LEU A 35 14.73 0.47 5.80
CA LEU A 35 14.99 0.16 4.40
C LEU A 35 14.10 -0.99 3.91
N ALA A 36 13.94 -2.04 4.71
CA ALA A 36 13.10 -3.18 4.37
C ALA A 36 11.62 -2.77 4.25
N GLU A 37 11.09 -2.07 5.25
CA GLU A 37 9.69 -1.68 5.34
C GLU A 37 9.30 -0.58 4.32
N VAL A 38 10.23 0.35 4.01
CA VAL A 38 9.98 1.48 3.11
C VAL A 38 10.22 1.13 1.64
N SER A 39 11.01 0.10 1.34
CA SER A 39 11.39 -0.27 -0.03
C SER A 39 10.21 -0.49 -0.99
N PRO A 40 9.08 -1.13 -0.62
CA PRO A 40 7.92 -1.26 -1.51
C PRO A 40 7.32 0.09 -1.90
N GLY A 41 7.27 1.03 -0.95
CA GLY A 41 6.80 2.39 -1.20
C GLY A 41 7.72 3.15 -2.16
N ILE A 42 9.04 3.03 -1.99
CA ILE A 42 10.04 3.64 -2.90
C ILE A 42 9.86 3.08 -4.32
N VAL A 43 9.77 1.75 -4.44
CA VAL A 43 9.57 1.10 -5.75
C VAL A 43 8.28 1.58 -6.39
N ALA A 44 7.16 1.60 -5.66
CA ALA A 44 5.87 2.05 -6.17
C ALA A 44 5.93 3.49 -6.69
N ILE A 45 6.47 4.43 -5.91
CA ILE A 45 6.60 5.84 -6.33
C ILE A 45 7.54 5.97 -7.53
N THR A 46 8.68 5.27 -7.52
CA THR A 46 9.63 5.30 -8.65
C THR A 46 8.97 4.83 -9.94
N VAL A 47 8.28 3.69 -9.91
CA VAL A 47 7.54 3.17 -11.07
C VAL A 47 6.51 4.18 -11.55
N VAL A 48 5.70 4.72 -10.65
CA VAL A 48 4.64 5.68 -10.98
C VAL A 48 5.21 6.96 -11.63
N VAL A 49 6.31 7.48 -11.12
CA VAL A 49 7.00 8.65 -11.68
C VAL A 49 7.57 8.33 -13.06
N CYS A 50 8.25 7.19 -13.22
CA CYS A 50 8.83 6.77 -14.50
C CYS A 50 7.80 6.58 -15.61
N ILE A 51 6.61 6.02 -15.26
CA ILE A 51 5.56 5.80 -16.25
C ILE A 51 4.63 6.99 -16.45
N TYR A 52 4.74 8.06 -15.66
CA TYR A 52 3.79 9.18 -15.64
C TYR A 52 3.47 9.76 -17.02
N ARG A 53 4.46 9.88 -17.88
CA ARG A 53 4.29 10.38 -19.27
C ARG A 53 3.63 9.37 -20.20
N LYS A 54 3.85 8.06 -19.96
CA LYS A 54 3.35 6.96 -20.81
C LYS A 54 1.99 6.44 -20.37
N PHE A 55 1.76 6.45 -19.06
CA PHE A 55 0.53 5.97 -18.44
C PHE A 55 0.18 6.82 -17.23
N ARG A 56 -0.62 7.86 -17.46
CA ARG A 56 -1.11 8.72 -16.38
C ARG A 56 -2.34 8.07 -15.77
N PHE A 57 -2.25 7.73 -14.48
CA PHE A 57 -3.38 7.25 -13.70
C PHE A 57 -4.46 8.32 -13.48
N THR A 58 -5.65 7.91 -13.06
CA THR A 58 -6.65 8.82 -12.53
C THR A 58 -6.13 9.53 -11.28
N THR A 59 -6.62 10.74 -11.02
CA THR A 59 -6.29 11.47 -9.78
C THR A 59 -6.70 10.65 -8.55
N PHE A 60 -7.75 9.85 -8.64
CA PHE A 60 -8.18 8.97 -7.54
C PHE A 60 -7.15 7.88 -7.24
N SER A 61 -6.60 7.23 -8.27
CA SER A 61 -5.51 6.26 -8.10
C SER A 61 -4.25 6.89 -7.52
N TYR A 62 -3.90 8.13 -7.92
CA TYR A 62 -2.78 8.85 -7.31
C TYR A 62 -3.01 9.16 -5.83
N PHE A 63 -4.23 9.48 -5.41
CA PHE A 63 -4.58 9.63 -3.98
C PHE A 63 -4.35 8.34 -3.22
N ILE A 64 -4.79 7.19 -3.75
CA ILE A 64 -4.59 5.89 -3.13
C ILE A 64 -3.09 5.58 -3.00
N ILE A 65 -2.32 5.76 -4.07
CA ILE A 65 -0.87 5.51 -4.07
C ILE A 65 -0.18 6.41 -3.04
N ALA A 66 -0.51 7.70 -3.01
CA ALA A 66 0.06 8.64 -2.05
C ALA A 66 -0.28 8.26 -0.60
N LEU A 67 -1.55 7.94 -0.30
CA LEU A 67 -1.99 7.50 1.02
C LEU A 67 -1.22 6.27 1.49
N LEU A 68 -1.13 5.24 0.66
CA LEU A 68 -0.45 4.00 1.00
C LEU A 68 1.05 4.21 1.18
N SER A 69 1.69 5.04 0.34
CA SER A 69 3.11 5.38 0.49
C SER A 69 3.38 6.15 1.79
N ILE A 70 2.52 7.11 2.16
CA ILE A 70 2.62 7.84 3.42
C ILE A 70 2.54 6.89 4.61
N LEU A 71 1.57 5.98 4.63
CA LEU A 71 1.44 4.99 5.69
C LEU A 71 2.66 4.08 5.75
N THR A 72 3.15 3.59 4.61
CA THR A 72 4.39 2.80 4.54
C THR A 72 5.58 3.54 5.15
N PHE A 73 5.75 4.84 4.86
CA PHE A 73 6.86 5.64 5.38
C PHE A 73 6.72 5.96 6.87
N ILE A 74 5.50 6.16 7.36
CA ILE A 74 5.23 6.31 8.79
C ILE A 74 5.56 5.00 9.52
N GLY A 75 5.09 3.86 9.01
CA GLY A 75 5.42 2.56 9.57
C GLY A 75 6.91 2.33 9.65
N GLY A 76 7.63 2.54 8.54
CA GLY A 76 9.07 2.37 8.49
C GLY A 76 9.86 3.26 9.46
N HIS A 77 9.40 4.49 9.71
CA HIS A 77 10.05 5.37 10.68
C HIS A 77 10.04 4.80 12.11
N TYR A 78 8.91 4.26 12.55
CA TYR A 78 8.73 3.74 13.90
C TYR A 78 8.97 2.23 14.03
N THR A 79 9.10 1.49 12.91
CA THR A 79 8.83 0.06 12.78
C THR A 79 7.34 -0.24 12.95
N TYR A 80 6.76 -1.07 12.07
CA TYR A 80 5.30 -1.31 12.04
C TYR A 80 4.73 -1.77 13.38
N SER A 81 5.53 -2.50 14.18
CA SER A 81 5.13 -2.97 15.51
C SER A 81 5.14 -1.91 16.61
N GLU A 82 5.68 -0.70 16.34
CA GLU A 82 5.93 0.33 17.37
C GLU A 82 5.32 1.71 17.02
N VAL A 83 4.40 1.77 16.06
CA VAL A 83 3.75 3.05 15.68
C VAL A 83 2.98 3.61 16.88
N PRO A 84 3.29 4.85 17.34
CA PRO A 84 2.82 5.38 18.63
C PRO A 84 1.30 5.40 18.80
N LEU A 85 0.56 5.80 17.75
CA LEU A 85 -0.91 5.82 17.79
C LEU A 85 -1.48 4.42 18.06
N PHE A 86 -0.91 3.40 17.44
CA PHE A 86 -1.38 2.02 17.61
C PHE A 86 -0.86 1.39 18.91
N ASN A 87 0.26 1.88 19.47
CA ASN A 87 0.69 1.54 20.82
C ASN A 87 -0.32 2.10 21.85
N TRP A 88 -0.71 3.37 21.70
CA TRP A 88 -1.75 3.94 22.54
C TRP A 88 -3.08 3.14 22.45
N VAL A 89 -3.52 2.79 21.23
CA VAL A 89 -4.72 1.94 21.05
C VAL A 89 -4.54 0.57 21.71
N LYS A 90 -3.37 -0.05 21.55
CA LYS A 90 -3.05 -1.33 22.19
C LYS A 90 -3.18 -1.25 23.70
N ASP A 91 -2.62 -0.22 24.31
CA ASP A 91 -2.60 -0.07 25.77
C ASP A 91 -4.01 0.28 26.33
N GLU A 92 -4.73 1.19 25.67
CA GLU A 92 -6.08 1.62 26.06
C GLU A 92 -7.10 0.47 26.01
N PHE A 93 -7.02 -0.36 24.95
CA PHE A 93 -7.96 -1.48 24.74
C PHE A 93 -7.40 -2.83 25.20
N HIS A 94 -6.27 -2.85 25.91
CA HIS A 94 -5.62 -4.06 26.42
C HIS A 94 -5.37 -5.13 25.33
N LEU A 95 -5.00 -4.68 24.12
CA LEU A 95 -4.70 -5.56 23.00
C LEU A 95 -3.31 -6.20 23.18
N GLN A 96 -3.12 -7.40 22.66
CA GLN A 96 -1.86 -8.12 22.77
C GLN A 96 -0.75 -7.59 21.85
N ARG A 97 -1.13 -6.85 20.78
CA ARG A 97 -0.19 -6.39 19.76
C ARG A 97 -0.52 -4.99 19.24
N ASN A 98 0.47 -4.33 18.68
CA ASN A 98 0.28 -3.16 17.83
C ASN A 98 -0.28 -3.63 16.47
N ASN A 99 -1.47 -3.16 16.10
CA ASN A 99 -2.17 -3.61 14.88
C ASN A 99 -1.92 -2.72 13.67
N TYR A 100 -0.87 -1.88 13.66
CA TYR A 100 -0.59 -0.99 12.53
C TYR A 100 -0.35 -1.74 11.23
N ASP A 101 0.39 -2.84 11.30
CA ASP A 101 0.66 -3.69 10.14
C ASP A 101 -0.62 -4.27 9.55
N ARG A 102 -1.44 -4.89 10.35
CA ARG A 102 -2.77 -5.40 9.95
C ARG A 102 -3.65 -4.32 9.34
N PHE A 103 -3.68 -3.14 9.95
CA PHE A 103 -4.38 -1.98 9.41
C PHE A 103 -3.78 -1.57 8.05
N GLY A 104 -2.45 -1.58 7.93
CA GLY A 104 -1.74 -1.34 6.69
C GLY A 104 -2.15 -2.33 5.59
N HIS A 105 -2.19 -3.63 5.90
CA HIS A 105 -2.61 -4.68 4.95
C HIS A 105 -4.07 -4.50 4.51
N PHE A 106 -4.97 -4.18 5.43
CA PHE A 106 -6.35 -3.85 5.09
C PHE A 106 -6.43 -2.66 4.11
N LEU A 107 -5.69 -1.58 4.35
CA LEU A 107 -5.66 -0.42 3.47
C LEU A 107 -4.92 -0.69 2.16
N LYS A 108 -3.92 -1.57 2.12
CA LYS A 108 -3.28 -2.05 0.88
C LYS A 108 -4.32 -2.66 -0.09
N GLY A 109 -5.46 -3.15 0.41
CA GLY A 109 -6.62 -3.55 -0.40
C GLY A 109 -7.11 -2.48 -1.37
N LEU A 110 -6.92 -1.17 -1.08
CA LEU A 110 -7.22 -0.07 -1.99
C LEU A 110 -6.45 -0.15 -3.32
N LEU A 111 -5.30 -0.85 -3.36
CA LEU A 111 -4.57 -1.12 -4.62
C LEU A 111 -5.42 -1.85 -5.65
N ALA A 112 -6.48 -2.55 -5.24
CA ALA A 112 -7.43 -3.16 -6.17
C ALA A 112 -8.01 -2.13 -7.17
N ILE A 113 -8.21 -0.87 -6.75
CA ILE A 113 -8.66 0.21 -7.65
C ILE A 113 -7.58 0.56 -8.68
N VAL A 114 -6.32 0.60 -8.26
CA VAL A 114 -5.17 0.89 -9.15
C VAL A 114 -4.96 -0.26 -10.15
N ILE A 115 -4.98 -1.50 -9.67
CA ILE A 115 -4.89 -2.71 -10.51
C ILE A 115 -6.05 -2.75 -11.52
N ARG A 116 -7.28 -2.49 -11.05
CA ARG A 116 -8.47 -2.40 -11.91
C ARG A 116 -8.29 -1.34 -13.00
N GLU A 117 -7.72 -0.18 -12.69
CA GLU A 117 -7.44 0.86 -13.70
C GLU A 117 -6.48 0.35 -14.77
N ILE A 118 -5.39 -0.32 -14.37
CA ILE A 118 -4.42 -0.91 -15.30
C ILE A 118 -5.11 -1.92 -16.22
N LEU A 119 -5.88 -2.84 -15.63
CA LEU A 119 -6.58 -3.89 -16.39
C LEU A 119 -7.56 -3.30 -17.41
N ILE A 120 -8.40 -2.35 -17.00
CA ILE A 120 -9.38 -1.71 -17.91
C ILE A 120 -8.68 -0.99 -19.07
N ARG A 121 -7.53 -0.37 -18.83
CA ARG A 121 -6.89 0.49 -19.83
C ARG A 121 -5.84 -0.21 -20.67
N LYS A 122 -5.36 -1.38 -20.24
CA LYS A 122 -4.25 -2.11 -20.90
C LYS A 122 -4.65 -3.48 -21.43
N THR A 123 -5.85 -3.95 -21.13
CA THR A 123 -6.34 -5.24 -21.60
C THR A 123 -7.74 -5.10 -22.22
N PRO A 124 -8.21 -6.06 -23.02
CA PRO A 124 -9.57 -6.06 -23.57
C PRO A 124 -10.63 -6.50 -22.55
N LEU A 125 -10.29 -6.63 -21.25
CA LEU A 125 -11.23 -7.09 -20.23
C LEU A 125 -12.39 -6.09 -20.08
N ALA A 126 -13.59 -6.58 -20.30
CA ALA A 126 -14.81 -5.82 -20.04
C ALA A 126 -15.07 -5.71 -18.54
N LYS A 127 -15.78 -4.63 -18.16
CA LYS A 127 -16.25 -4.46 -16.77
C LYS A 127 -17.22 -5.57 -16.42
N GLY A 128 -17.00 -6.27 -15.31
CA GLY A 128 -17.83 -7.39 -14.87
C GLY A 128 -17.10 -8.30 -13.91
N ALA A 129 -17.65 -9.50 -13.71
CA ALA A 129 -17.15 -10.48 -12.74
C ALA A 129 -15.70 -10.90 -13.03
N TRP A 130 -15.33 -11.10 -14.29
CA TRP A 130 -13.96 -11.46 -14.68
C TRP A 130 -12.94 -10.38 -14.30
N LEU A 131 -13.23 -9.12 -14.59
CA LEU A 131 -12.35 -8.02 -14.20
C LEU A 131 -12.19 -7.96 -12.67
N THR A 132 -13.29 -8.11 -11.94
CA THR A 132 -13.29 -8.13 -10.47
C THR A 132 -12.47 -9.30 -9.92
N GLY A 133 -12.72 -10.52 -10.41
CA GLY A 133 -12.00 -11.71 -9.97
C GLY A 133 -10.50 -11.62 -10.23
N ILE A 134 -10.09 -11.22 -11.44
CA ILE A 134 -8.67 -11.06 -11.80
C ILE A 134 -8.01 -9.96 -10.95
N THR A 135 -8.72 -8.84 -10.71
CA THR A 135 -8.21 -7.75 -9.86
C THR A 135 -7.91 -8.25 -8.44
N ILE A 136 -8.85 -8.99 -7.84
CA ILE A 136 -8.70 -9.56 -6.49
C ILE A 136 -7.56 -10.59 -6.48
N SER A 137 -7.48 -11.47 -7.49
CA SER A 137 -6.43 -12.48 -7.59
C SER A 137 -5.03 -11.86 -7.68
N ILE A 138 -4.86 -10.80 -8.48
CA ILE A 138 -3.58 -10.09 -8.59
C ILE A 138 -3.22 -9.42 -7.27
N LEU A 139 -4.18 -8.78 -6.59
CA LEU A 139 -3.92 -8.16 -5.29
C LEU A 139 -3.50 -9.21 -4.25
N LEU A 140 -4.23 -10.33 -4.18
CA LEU A 140 -3.89 -11.40 -3.24
C LEU A 140 -2.53 -12.02 -3.56
N ALA A 141 -2.17 -12.17 -4.84
CA ALA A 141 -0.84 -12.61 -5.25
C ALA A 141 0.26 -11.64 -4.80
N ILE A 142 0.02 -10.32 -4.89
CA ILE A 142 0.96 -9.30 -4.40
C ILE A 142 1.10 -9.41 -2.87
N ALA A 143 0.01 -9.54 -2.13
CA ALA A 143 0.03 -9.72 -0.68
C ALA A 143 0.81 -10.98 -0.30
N ALA A 144 0.48 -12.12 -0.90
CA ALA A 144 1.17 -13.39 -0.62
C ALA A 144 2.67 -13.33 -0.97
N PHE A 145 3.03 -12.66 -2.07
CA PHE A 145 4.43 -12.47 -2.45
C PHE A 145 5.20 -11.62 -1.42
N TYR A 146 4.55 -10.61 -0.85
CA TYR A 146 5.12 -9.78 0.19
C TYR A 146 5.42 -10.62 1.44
N GLU A 147 4.46 -11.43 1.91
CA GLU A 147 4.65 -12.36 3.04
C GLU A 147 5.80 -13.36 2.80
N ILE A 148 5.95 -13.83 1.56
CA ILE A 148 7.07 -14.71 1.18
C ILE A 148 8.40 -13.98 1.31
N ILE A 149 8.48 -12.70 0.90
CA ILE A 149 9.69 -11.87 1.03
C ILE A 149 10.04 -11.68 2.51
N GLU A 150 9.07 -11.38 3.36
CA GLU A 150 9.25 -11.23 4.80
C GLU A 150 9.78 -12.51 5.44
N TRP A 151 9.16 -13.64 5.12
CA TRP A 151 9.62 -14.94 5.57
C TRP A 151 11.05 -15.26 5.11
N LEU A 152 11.37 -15.03 3.82
CA LEU A 152 12.71 -15.25 3.27
C LEU A 152 13.76 -14.36 3.94
N SER A 153 13.44 -13.08 4.18
CA SER A 153 14.37 -12.14 4.84
C SER A 153 14.74 -12.63 6.24
N THR A 154 13.75 -13.15 6.98
CA THR A 154 13.97 -13.74 8.32
C THR A 154 14.87 -14.99 8.26
N ARG A 155 14.68 -15.83 7.24
CA ARG A 155 15.52 -17.05 7.04
C ARG A 155 16.95 -16.69 6.68
N ILE A 156 17.16 -15.73 5.79
CA ILE A 156 18.50 -15.28 5.35
C ILE A 156 19.25 -14.59 6.50
N SER A 157 18.57 -13.77 7.28
CA SER A 157 19.14 -13.04 8.41
C SER A 157 19.33 -13.91 9.66
N LYS A 158 19.14 -15.24 9.55
CA LYS A 158 19.26 -16.21 10.64
C LYS A 158 18.44 -15.84 11.89
N GLY A 159 17.31 -15.18 11.70
CA GLY A 159 16.41 -14.73 12.78
C GLY A 159 17.03 -13.64 13.67
N SER A 160 17.86 -12.76 13.11
CA SER A 160 18.33 -11.56 13.81
C SER A 160 17.15 -10.74 14.37
N LYS A 161 17.40 -9.90 15.39
CA LYS A 161 16.34 -9.08 16.00
C LYS A 161 15.62 -8.25 14.94
N GLY A 162 16.34 -7.54 14.08
CA GLY A 162 15.75 -6.72 13.01
C GLY A 162 14.91 -7.54 12.03
N ALA A 163 15.36 -8.75 11.65
CA ALA A 163 14.55 -9.61 10.78
C ALA A 163 13.26 -10.10 11.45
N LYS A 164 13.26 -10.31 12.76
CA LYS A 164 12.04 -10.66 13.52
C LYS A 164 11.11 -9.46 13.66
N ASP A 165 11.67 -8.28 13.84
CA ASP A 165 10.91 -7.01 13.90
C ASP A 165 10.29 -6.71 12.54
N PHE A 166 11.02 -6.93 11.43
CA PHE A 166 10.51 -6.80 10.05
C PHE A 166 9.40 -7.81 9.74
N LEU A 167 9.49 -9.05 10.24
CA LEU A 167 8.42 -10.05 10.08
C LEU A 167 7.13 -9.66 10.83
N GLY A 168 7.20 -8.74 11.79
CA GLY A 168 6.04 -8.15 12.43
C GLY A 168 5.16 -9.07 13.26
N MET A 169 5.49 -10.35 13.39
CA MET A 169 4.63 -11.39 13.99
C MET A 169 4.14 -11.07 15.40
N GLN A 170 4.90 -10.36 16.21
CA GLN A 170 4.56 -10.02 17.61
C GLN A 170 3.99 -11.21 18.41
N GLY A 171 4.46 -12.43 18.11
CA GLY A 171 4.03 -13.68 18.75
C GLY A 171 2.85 -14.41 18.09
N ASP A 172 2.24 -13.84 17.04
CA ASP A 172 1.17 -14.52 16.31
C ASP A 172 1.71 -15.36 15.15
N LYS A 173 1.59 -16.67 15.25
CA LYS A 173 2.01 -17.61 14.20
C LYS A 173 1.17 -17.55 12.91
N TRP A 174 0.02 -16.90 12.95
CA TRP A 174 -0.91 -16.75 11.82
C TRP A 174 -0.85 -15.36 11.19
N ASP A 175 0.19 -14.59 11.49
CA ASP A 175 0.31 -13.19 11.06
C ASP A 175 0.18 -13.03 9.55
N ALA A 176 0.99 -13.76 8.77
CA ALA A 176 0.94 -13.76 7.31
C ALA A 176 -0.46 -14.08 6.75
N GLN A 177 -1.19 -15.01 7.39
CA GLN A 177 -2.55 -15.35 6.98
C GLN A 177 -3.53 -14.22 7.27
N TRP A 178 -3.40 -13.58 8.43
CA TRP A 178 -4.22 -12.41 8.78
C TRP A 178 -3.96 -11.25 7.82
N ASP A 179 -2.73 -11.00 7.44
CA ASP A 179 -2.35 -9.89 6.57
C ASP A 179 -2.86 -10.11 5.13
N MET A 180 -2.71 -11.32 4.60
CA MET A 180 -3.33 -11.69 3.33
C MET A 180 -4.86 -11.60 3.38
N PHE A 181 -5.50 -12.06 4.46
CA PHE A 181 -6.95 -11.99 4.63
C PHE A 181 -7.45 -10.54 4.72
N LEU A 182 -6.77 -9.69 5.47
CA LEU A 182 -7.13 -8.27 5.59
C LEU A 182 -6.93 -7.52 4.28
N ALA A 183 -5.87 -7.82 3.53
CA ALA A 183 -5.68 -7.28 2.18
C ALA A 183 -6.81 -7.71 1.23
N LEU A 184 -7.24 -8.97 1.29
CA LEU A 184 -8.38 -9.48 0.53
C LEU A 184 -9.68 -8.78 0.92
N LEU A 185 -9.97 -8.67 2.20
CA LEU A 185 -11.16 -7.99 2.71
C LEU A 185 -11.17 -6.52 2.28
N GLY A 186 -10.04 -5.83 2.43
CA GLY A 186 -9.86 -4.47 1.97
C GLY A 186 -10.10 -4.29 0.48
N ALA A 187 -9.62 -5.24 -0.35
CA ALA A 187 -9.85 -5.22 -1.80
C ALA A 187 -11.33 -5.38 -2.17
N ILE A 188 -12.02 -6.32 -1.53
CA ILE A 188 -13.45 -6.53 -1.76
C ILE A 188 -14.22 -5.27 -1.40
N LEU A 189 -13.97 -4.69 -0.22
CA LEU A 189 -14.61 -3.45 0.22
C LEU A 189 -14.26 -2.27 -0.68
N ALA A 190 -13.00 -2.13 -1.09
CA ALA A 190 -12.58 -1.07 -2.01
C ALA A 190 -13.34 -1.15 -3.35
N LEU A 191 -13.46 -2.35 -3.92
CA LEU A 191 -14.18 -2.54 -5.18
C LEU A 191 -15.69 -2.29 -5.02
N LEU A 192 -16.30 -2.72 -3.92
CA LEU A 192 -17.71 -2.48 -3.65
C LEU A 192 -18.01 -0.97 -3.48
N LEU A 193 -17.20 -0.27 -2.69
CA LEU A 193 -17.45 1.12 -2.32
C LEU A 193 -17.02 2.10 -3.41
N PHE A 194 -15.87 1.86 -4.06
CA PHE A 194 -15.20 2.88 -4.89
C PHE A 194 -15.28 2.63 -6.39
N THR A 195 -15.78 1.49 -6.87
CA THR A 195 -15.87 1.22 -8.32
C THR A 195 -16.65 2.30 -9.08
N LYS A 196 -17.81 2.71 -8.57
CA LYS A 196 -18.64 3.75 -9.21
C LYS A 196 -17.93 5.12 -9.23
N LEU A 197 -17.24 5.47 -8.15
CA LEU A 197 -16.45 6.69 -8.06
C LEU A 197 -15.27 6.64 -9.04
N HIS A 198 -14.51 5.55 -9.05
CA HIS A 198 -13.39 5.34 -9.95
C HIS A 198 -13.82 5.43 -11.43
N ASP A 199 -14.96 4.87 -11.78
CA ASP A 199 -15.52 4.96 -13.14
C ASP A 199 -15.80 6.41 -13.58
N LYS A 200 -16.21 7.29 -12.65
CA LYS A 200 -16.36 8.73 -12.95
C LYS A 200 -15.01 9.37 -13.28
N PHE A 201 -13.95 9.00 -12.59
CA PHE A 201 -12.59 9.49 -12.89
C PHE A 201 -12.07 8.96 -14.23
N LEU A 202 -12.27 7.69 -14.53
CA LEU A 202 -11.89 7.09 -15.82
C LEU A 202 -12.56 7.78 -17.00
N LYS A 203 -13.86 8.09 -16.91
CA LYS A 203 -14.57 8.83 -17.97
C LYS A 203 -14.00 10.22 -18.24
N ARG A 204 -13.37 10.85 -17.25
CA ARG A 204 -12.76 12.18 -17.41
C ARG A 204 -11.42 12.13 -18.16
N ILE A 205 -10.62 11.06 -17.96
CA ILE A 205 -9.36 10.87 -18.70
C ILE A 205 -9.63 10.66 -20.20
N ASN A 206 -10.67 9.92 -20.56
CA ASN A 206 -11.00 9.63 -21.97
C ASN A 206 -11.57 10.84 -22.72
N LYS A 207 -11.88 11.94 -22.03
CA LYS A 207 -12.40 13.19 -22.62
C LYS A 207 -11.36 14.31 -22.71
N SER A 208 -10.17 14.12 -22.16
CA SER A 208 -9.03 15.06 -22.17
C SER A 208 -7.97 14.64 -23.17
#